data_4962c734f955aa14b826eaf3551bd3db
#
_entry.id   4962c734f955aa14b826eaf3551bd3db
#
_cell.length_a   1.000
_cell.length_b   1.000
_cell.length_c   1.000
_cell.angle_alpha   90.00
_cell.angle_beta   90.00
_cell.angle_gamma   90.00
#
_symmetry.space_group_name_H-M   'P 1'
#
loop_
_entity.id
_entity.type
_entity.pdbx_description
1 polymer ?
#
loop_
_entity_poly.entity_id
_entity_poly.type
_entity_poly.pdbx_seq_one_letter_code
_entity_poly.pdbx_strand_id
1 'polypeptide(L)'
;MSARSLAVFLAVLAVIGLLGYGLLTKGSGALVAVGEQMPDAELPTLDGEGTGSISDHRGKWVLVNIWAAWCLPCREESPALQRFYEEHRADGLVVLGIDSKDVTSDALAFVEEFGLTYPQLRDAEGEYPDELGVTGFPESFLVDPQGEVALVRTGPVTEGYLEDEVVPLIEES
;
A
#
# COMPACT_ATOMS: atom_id res chain seq x y z
N MET A 1 -43.54 8.05 35.27
CA MET A 1 -43.29 7.70 33.87
C MET A 1 -44.14 6.54 33.50
N SER A 2 -44.87 6.59 32.37
CA SER A 2 -45.65 5.45 31.92
C SER A 2 -44.74 4.33 31.41
N ALA A 3 -45.17 3.08 31.48
CA ALA A 3 -44.38 1.93 30.97
C ALA A 3 -44.00 2.12 29.48
N ARG A 4 -44.84 2.80 28.71
CA ARG A 4 -44.56 3.16 27.30
C ARG A 4 -43.40 4.16 27.16
N SER A 5 -43.32 5.18 28.05
CA SER A 5 -42.24 6.15 28.02
C SER A 5 -40.90 5.53 28.38
N LEU A 6 -40.87 4.59 29.32
CA LEU A 6 -39.68 3.83 29.70
C LEU A 6 -39.19 2.93 28.56
N ALA A 7 -40.11 2.23 27.88
CA ALA A 7 -39.77 1.37 26.75
C ALA A 7 -39.17 2.17 25.56
N VAL A 8 -39.73 3.33 25.24
CA VAL A 8 -39.18 4.22 24.19
C VAL A 8 -37.81 4.72 24.58
N PHE A 9 -37.60 5.12 25.82
CA PHE A 9 -36.29 5.60 26.31
C PHE A 9 -35.21 4.50 26.21
N LEU A 10 -35.52 3.28 26.61
CA LEU A 10 -34.60 2.14 26.50
C LEU A 10 -34.30 1.76 25.05
N ALA A 11 -35.30 1.84 24.16
CA ALA A 11 -35.08 1.61 22.72
C ALA A 11 -34.16 2.65 22.10
N VAL A 12 -34.31 3.94 22.44
CA VAL A 12 -33.43 5.02 21.98
C VAL A 12 -32.00 4.81 22.49
N LEU A 13 -31.82 4.45 23.77
CA LEU A 13 -30.49 4.15 24.32
C LEU A 13 -29.84 2.95 23.64
N ALA A 14 -30.60 1.90 23.31
CA ALA A 14 -30.10 0.73 22.59
C ALA A 14 -29.64 1.09 21.16
N VAL A 15 -30.39 1.94 20.45
CA VAL A 15 -30.02 2.42 19.13
C VAL A 15 -28.76 3.30 19.19
N ILE A 16 -28.67 4.21 20.17
CA ILE A 16 -27.49 5.05 20.36
C ILE A 16 -26.26 4.17 20.71
N GLY A 17 -26.45 3.16 21.56
CA GLY A 17 -25.40 2.23 21.93
C GLY A 17 -24.92 1.40 20.74
N LEU A 18 -25.82 0.91 19.88
CA LEU A 18 -25.50 0.18 18.66
C LEU A 18 -24.77 1.07 17.63
N LEU A 19 -25.22 2.30 17.46
CA LEU A 19 -24.57 3.27 16.57
C LEU A 19 -23.19 3.65 17.11
N GLY A 20 -23.07 3.89 18.43
CA GLY A 20 -21.79 4.15 19.07
C GLY A 20 -20.82 2.98 18.98
N TYR A 21 -21.31 1.76 19.19
CA TYR A 21 -20.51 0.54 19.01
C TYR A 21 -20.08 0.35 17.56
N GLY A 22 -20.97 0.60 16.58
CA GLY A 22 -20.62 0.54 15.16
C GLY A 22 -19.58 1.58 14.73
N LEU A 23 -19.57 2.78 15.35
CA LEU A 23 -18.54 3.80 15.12
C LEU A 23 -17.21 3.46 15.77
N LEU A 24 -17.22 2.80 16.93
CA LEU A 24 -16.02 2.36 17.64
C LEU A 24 -15.40 1.10 17.02
N THR A 25 -16.22 0.25 16.36
CA THR A 25 -15.75 -0.97 15.67
C THR A 25 -15.48 -0.74 14.18
N LYS A 26 -15.90 0.40 13.61
CA LYS A 26 -15.40 0.82 12.32
C LYS A 26 -13.93 1.17 12.52
N GLY A 27 -13.06 0.21 12.21
CA GLY A 27 -11.63 0.34 12.39
C GLY A 27 -11.19 1.71 11.86
N SER A 28 -10.57 2.49 12.69
CA SER A 28 -9.64 3.50 12.22
C SER A 28 -8.68 2.70 11.34
N GLY A 29 -8.69 2.92 10.03
CA GLY A 29 -7.60 2.46 9.19
C GLY A 29 -6.35 2.96 9.90
N ALA A 30 -5.63 2.07 10.56
CA ALA A 30 -4.38 2.44 11.20
C ALA A 30 -3.48 2.88 10.06
N LEU A 31 -3.11 4.14 10.04
CA LEU A 31 -2.06 4.61 9.15
C LEU A 31 -0.83 3.79 9.50
N VAL A 32 -0.38 2.95 8.57
CA VAL A 32 0.86 2.19 8.78
C VAL A 32 2.00 3.18 8.91
N ALA A 33 2.64 3.18 10.07
CA ALA A 33 3.69 4.13 10.41
C ALA A 33 5.07 3.48 10.41
N VAL A 34 6.10 4.31 10.32
CA VAL A 34 7.49 3.86 10.50
C VAL A 34 7.65 3.17 11.86
N GLY A 35 8.28 2.00 11.86
CA GLY A 35 8.47 1.13 13.03
C GLY A 35 7.35 0.11 13.26
N GLU A 36 6.30 0.11 12.45
CA GLU A 36 5.22 -0.88 12.52
C GLU A 36 5.46 -2.02 11.52
N GLN A 37 4.93 -3.20 11.81
CA GLN A 37 4.94 -4.30 10.85
C GLN A 37 4.06 -3.96 9.66
N MET A 38 4.60 -4.13 8.46
CA MET A 38 3.84 -3.96 7.23
C MET A 38 2.73 -5.02 7.18
N PRO A 39 1.45 -4.64 7.10
CA PRO A 39 0.37 -5.59 6.84
C PRO A 39 0.66 -6.42 5.58
N ASP A 40 0.35 -7.70 5.62
CA ASP A 40 0.60 -8.60 4.51
C ASP A 40 -0.72 -9.05 3.88
N ALA A 41 -0.75 -9.06 2.54
CA ALA A 41 -1.88 -9.55 1.78
C ALA A 41 -1.38 -10.38 0.60
N GLU A 42 -2.00 -11.54 0.38
CA GLU A 42 -1.79 -12.31 -0.84
C GLU A 42 -2.65 -11.71 -1.96
N LEU A 43 -2.00 -11.12 -2.94
CA LEU A 43 -2.64 -10.47 -4.08
C LEU A 43 -2.31 -11.21 -5.38
N PRO A 44 -3.23 -11.25 -6.37
CA PRO A 44 -2.91 -11.77 -7.68
C PRO A 44 -1.80 -10.94 -8.35
N THR A 45 -0.96 -11.59 -9.15
CA THR A 45 -0.05 -10.87 -10.04
C THR A 45 -0.84 -10.12 -11.11
N LEU A 46 -0.30 -9.00 -11.60
CA LEU A 46 -0.99 -8.15 -12.58
C LEU A 46 -1.28 -8.90 -13.90
N ASP A 47 -0.41 -9.83 -14.31
CA ASP A 47 -0.60 -10.69 -15.48
C ASP A 47 -1.61 -11.83 -15.25
N GLY A 48 -2.01 -12.08 -14.00
CA GLY A 48 -2.97 -13.10 -13.61
C GLY A 48 -2.40 -14.53 -13.59
N GLU A 49 -1.07 -14.69 -13.69
CA GLU A 49 -0.44 -16.03 -13.73
C GLU A 49 -0.19 -16.64 -12.34
N GLY A 50 -0.37 -15.85 -11.25
CA GLY A 50 -0.14 -16.31 -9.89
C GLY A 50 -0.61 -15.33 -8.83
N THR A 51 -0.07 -15.52 -7.63
CA THR A 51 -0.23 -14.61 -6.49
C THR A 51 1.14 -14.25 -5.92
N GLY A 52 1.20 -13.19 -5.14
CA GLY A 52 2.38 -12.77 -4.42
C GLY A 52 2.02 -11.92 -3.21
N SER A 53 2.98 -11.74 -2.34
CA SER A 53 2.84 -10.94 -1.12
C SER A 53 4.16 -10.24 -0.78
N ILE A 54 4.12 -9.29 0.15
CA ILE A 54 5.33 -8.66 0.67
C ILE A 54 6.16 -9.69 1.46
N SER A 55 5.48 -10.61 2.16
CA SER A 55 6.15 -11.66 2.97
C SER A 55 6.97 -12.65 2.15
N ASP A 56 6.71 -12.78 0.86
CA ASP A 56 7.53 -13.62 -0.05
C ASP A 56 8.97 -13.09 -0.19
N HIS A 57 9.18 -11.82 0.20
CA HIS A 57 10.46 -11.14 0.14
C HIS A 57 11.14 -10.96 1.50
N ARG A 58 10.72 -11.69 2.54
CA ARG A 58 11.36 -11.65 3.86
C ARG A 58 12.87 -11.87 3.76
N GLY A 59 13.63 -11.13 4.55
CA GLY A 59 15.10 -11.12 4.50
C GLY A 59 15.69 -10.19 3.44
N LYS A 60 14.85 -9.43 2.73
CA LYS A 60 15.26 -8.41 1.76
C LYS A 60 14.61 -7.07 2.08
N TRP A 61 15.23 -6.00 1.60
CA TRP A 61 14.57 -4.70 1.52
C TRP A 61 13.53 -4.70 0.41
N VAL A 62 12.34 -4.18 0.69
CA VAL A 62 11.23 -4.10 -0.27
C VAL A 62 10.72 -2.67 -0.34
N LEU A 63 10.86 -2.04 -1.50
CA LEU A 63 10.20 -0.78 -1.80
C LEU A 63 8.83 -1.08 -2.42
N VAL A 64 7.78 -1.01 -1.62
CA VAL A 64 6.39 -1.17 -2.05
C VAL A 64 5.89 0.15 -2.60
N ASN A 65 5.37 0.15 -3.83
CA ASN A 65 4.82 1.34 -4.47
C ASN A 65 3.36 1.09 -4.86
N ILE A 66 2.45 1.89 -4.30
CA ILE A 66 1.01 1.84 -4.61
C ILE A 66 0.72 2.84 -5.74
N TRP A 67 0.17 2.33 -6.84
CA TRP A 67 0.00 3.11 -8.06
C TRP A 67 -1.28 2.77 -8.85
N ALA A 68 -1.57 3.55 -9.89
CA ALA A 68 -2.61 3.27 -10.88
C ALA A 68 -2.26 3.93 -12.22
N ALA A 69 -2.72 3.38 -13.35
CA ALA A 69 -2.43 3.91 -14.68
C ALA A 69 -3.04 5.31 -14.93
N TRP A 70 -4.17 5.61 -14.31
CA TRP A 70 -4.82 6.92 -14.37
C TRP A 70 -4.13 8.00 -13.52
N CYS A 71 -3.18 7.63 -12.65
CA CYS A 71 -2.48 8.53 -11.75
C CYS A 71 -1.32 9.24 -12.48
N LEU A 72 -1.46 10.53 -12.73
CA LEU A 72 -0.43 11.30 -13.45
C LEU A 72 0.92 11.36 -12.71
N PRO A 73 0.99 11.61 -11.39
CA PRO A 73 2.27 11.57 -10.68
C PRO A 73 2.92 10.17 -10.67
N CYS A 74 2.12 9.07 -10.75
CA CYS A 74 2.66 7.71 -10.85
C CYS A 74 3.41 7.52 -12.18
N ARG A 75 2.91 8.12 -13.26
CA ARG A 75 3.59 8.13 -14.56
C ARG A 75 4.92 8.90 -14.53
N GLU A 76 4.98 9.97 -13.74
CA GLU A 76 6.18 10.79 -13.61
C GLU A 76 7.30 10.07 -12.83
N GLU A 77 6.95 9.26 -11.81
CA GLU A 77 7.93 8.53 -10.99
C GLU A 77 8.40 7.20 -11.60
N SER A 78 7.59 6.56 -12.45
CA SER A 78 7.85 5.21 -12.97
C SER A 78 9.25 5.03 -13.60
N PRO A 79 9.78 5.97 -14.39
CA PRO A 79 11.14 5.85 -14.91
C PRO A 79 12.22 5.85 -13.82
N ALA A 80 12.02 6.58 -12.73
CA ALA A 80 12.96 6.61 -11.60
C ALA A 80 12.94 5.28 -10.83
N LEU A 81 11.73 4.75 -10.56
CA LEU A 81 11.57 3.44 -9.92
C LEU A 81 12.17 2.30 -10.75
N GLN A 82 11.98 2.30 -12.07
CA GLN A 82 12.56 1.28 -12.94
C GLN A 82 14.08 1.31 -12.92
N ARG A 83 14.71 2.50 -13.04
CA ARG A 83 16.17 2.62 -12.93
C ARG A 83 16.68 2.18 -11.58
N PHE A 84 16.05 2.63 -10.52
CA PHE A 84 16.41 2.25 -9.16
C PHE A 84 16.34 0.74 -8.93
N TYR A 85 15.31 0.07 -9.44
CA TYR A 85 15.22 -1.39 -9.41
C TYR A 85 16.38 -2.06 -10.16
N GLU A 86 16.67 -1.60 -11.38
CA GLU A 86 17.76 -2.18 -12.20
C GLU A 86 19.12 -2.05 -11.53
N GLU A 87 19.37 -0.94 -10.84
CA GLU A 87 20.63 -0.64 -10.16
C GLU A 87 20.80 -1.49 -8.88
N HIS A 88 19.74 -1.67 -8.09
CA HIS A 88 19.85 -2.27 -6.75
C HIS A 88 19.34 -3.72 -6.63
N ARG A 89 18.69 -4.28 -7.65
CA ARG A 89 18.18 -5.66 -7.60
C ARG A 89 19.25 -6.71 -7.36
N ALA A 90 20.46 -6.47 -7.83
CA ALA A 90 21.59 -7.38 -7.63
C ALA A 90 22.08 -7.39 -6.16
N ASP A 91 21.84 -6.30 -5.43
CA ASP A 91 22.19 -6.14 -4.02
C ASP A 91 21.07 -6.63 -3.08
N GLY A 92 20.00 -7.19 -3.65
CA GLY A 92 18.92 -7.82 -2.91
C GLY A 92 17.71 -6.92 -2.63
N LEU A 93 17.69 -5.68 -3.15
CA LEU A 93 16.49 -4.84 -3.09
C LEU A 93 15.41 -5.38 -4.03
N VAL A 94 14.18 -5.37 -3.55
CA VAL A 94 12.98 -5.62 -4.34
C VAL A 94 12.20 -4.33 -4.46
N VAL A 95 11.79 -3.95 -5.67
CA VAL A 95 10.69 -3.01 -5.89
C VAL A 95 9.45 -3.83 -6.18
N LEU A 96 8.35 -3.57 -5.48
CA LEU A 96 7.07 -4.27 -5.62
C LEU A 96 5.98 -3.25 -5.92
N GLY A 97 5.47 -3.25 -7.14
CA GLY A 97 4.34 -2.41 -7.52
C GLY A 97 3.01 -3.05 -7.14
N ILE A 98 2.08 -2.26 -6.64
CA ILE A 98 0.70 -2.70 -6.38
C ILE A 98 -0.24 -1.76 -7.15
N ASP A 99 -0.75 -2.26 -8.26
CA ASP A 99 -1.79 -1.60 -9.05
C ASP A 99 -3.11 -1.65 -8.31
N SER A 100 -3.75 -0.50 -8.08
CA SER A 100 -4.97 -0.45 -7.29
C SER A 100 -6.05 0.44 -7.91
N LYS A 101 -7.31 0.00 -7.77
CA LYS A 101 -8.51 0.74 -8.25
C LYS A 101 -8.41 1.08 -9.73
N ASP A 102 -7.92 0.14 -10.54
CA ASP A 102 -7.61 0.34 -11.95
C ASP A 102 -8.24 -0.74 -12.85
N VAL A 103 -8.21 -0.50 -14.15
CA VAL A 103 -8.61 -1.47 -15.18
C VAL A 103 -7.38 -2.27 -15.61
N THR A 104 -7.47 -3.60 -15.60
CA THR A 104 -6.33 -4.50 -15.90
C THR A 104 -5.63 -4.17 -17.21
N SER A 105 -6.39 -3.87 -18.28
CA SER A 105 -5.81 -3.52 -19.58
C SER A 105 -4.98 -2.24 -19.54
N ASP A 106 -5.41 -1.26 -18.74
CA ASP A 106 -4.74 0.03 -18.62
C ASP A 106 -3.47 -0.09 -17.76
N ALA A 107 -3.56 -0.90 -16.69
CA ALA A 107 -2.40 -1.23 -15.85
C ALA A 107 -1.32 -2.01 -16.63
N LEU A 108 -1.72 -3.01 -17.45
CA LEU A 108 -0.78 -3.74 -18.31
C LEU A 108 -0.14 -2.82 -19.37
N ALA A 109 -0.94 -1.96 -20.00
CA ALA A 109 -0.42 -0.98 -20.96
C ALA A 109 0.56 0.01 -20.32
N PHE A 110 0.29 0.41 -19.06
CA PHE A 110 1.20 1.25 -18.28
C PHE A 110 2.56 0.56 -18.04
N VAL A 111 2.53 -0.70 -17.57
CA VAL A 111 3.76 -1.50 -17.35
C VAL A 111 4.56 -1.64 -18.63
N GLU A 112 3.90 -1.89 -19.78
CA GLU A 112 4.55 -1.96 -21.09
C GLU A 112 5.13 -0.59 -21.52
N GLU A 113 4.35 0.49 -21.38
CA GLU A 113 4.76 1.86 -21.76
C GLU A 113 6.03 2.31 -21.05
N PHE A 114 6.12 2.06 -19.74
CA PHE A 114 7.27 2.45 -18.91
C PHE A 114 8.37 1.38 -18.83
N GLY A 115 8.15 0.19 -19.44
CA GLY A 115 9.11 -0.91 -19.43
C GLY A 115 9.40 -1.41 -18.02
N LEU A 116 8.40 -1.45 -17.14
CA LEU A 116 8.56 -1.87 -15.75
C LEU A 116 8.82 -3.38 -15.68
N THR A 117 9.97 -3.75 -15.12
CA THR A 117 10.42 -5.15 -15.04
C THR A 117 10.41 -5.72 -13.62
N TYR A 118 10.11 -4.90 -12.62
CA TYR A 118 9.91 -5.36 -11.25
C TYR A 118 8.51 -5.99 -11.07
N PRO A 119 8.33 -6.88 -10.06
CA PRO A 119 7.06 -7.54 -9.80
C PRO A 119 5.90 -6.57 -9.62
N GLN A 120 4.76 -6.93 -10.21
CA GLN A 120 3.52 -6.15 -10.14
C GLN A 120 2.40 -7.03 -9.58
N LEU A 121 1.77 -6.59 -8.50
CA LEU A 121 0.57 -7.17 -7.94
C LEU A 121 -0.65 -6.31 -8.28
N ARG A 122 -1.82 -6.87 -8.11
CA ARG A 122 -3.08 -6.21 -8.43
C ARG A 122 -4.06 -6.26 -7.27
N ASP A 123 -4.56 -5.11 -6.87
CA ASP A 123 -5.67 -4.95 -5.93
C ASP A 123 -6.79 -4.12 -6.57
N ALA A 124 -7.65 -4.80 -7.34
CA ALA A 124 -8.69 -4.16 -8.13
C ALA A 124 -9.68 -3.33 -7.30
N GLU A 125 -9.99 -3.80 -6.11
CA GLU A 125 -10.98 -3.17 -5.22
C GLU A 125 -10.35 -2.09 -4.32
N GLY A 126 -9.03 -2.13 -4.13
CA GLY A 126 -8.30 -1.16 -3.30
C GLY A 126 -8.44 -1.43 -1.81
N GLU A 127 -8.63 -2.68 -1.43
CA GLU A 127 -8.77 -3.08 -0.03
C GLU A 127 -7.44 -2.94 0.72
N TYR A 128 -6.35 -3.30 0.06
CA TYR A 128 -5.03 -3.27 0.68
C TYR A 128 -4.51 -1.84 0.92
N PRO A 129 -4.54 -0.89 -0.04
CA PRO A 129 -4.26 0.52 0.24
C PRO A 129 -5.15 1.13 1.31
N ASP A 130 -6.43 0.76 1.35
CA ASP A 130 -7.35 1.24 2.39
C ASP A 130 -6.96 0.70 3.78
N GLU A 131 -6.46 -0.55 3.89
CA GLU A 131 -5.90 -1.13 5.11
C GLU A 131 -4.63 -0.39 5.56
N LEU A 132 -3.74 -0.03 4.62
CA LEU A 132 -2.54 0.73 4.89
C LEU A 132 -2.83 2.20 5.27
N GLY A 133 -4.05 2.67 5.05
CA GLY A 133 -4.43 4.07 5.26
C GLY A 133 -3.97 5.01 4.15
N VAL A 134 -3.66 4.50 2.96
CA VAL A 134 -3.31 5.29 1.78
C VAL A 134 -4.47 6.18 1.38
N THR A 135 -4.22 7.47 1.27
CA THR A 135 -5.26 8.47 0.94
C THR A 135 -5.17 8.99 -0.48
N GLY A 136 -4.12 8.64 -1.22
CA GLY A 136 -3.91 9.06 -2.60
C GLY A 136 -2.71 8.35 -3.22
N PHE A 137 -2.63 8.37 -4.54
CA PHE A 137 -1.54 7.75 -5.30
C PHE A 137 -0.60 8.81 -5.92
N PRO A 138 0.70 8.49 -6.03
CA PRO A 138 1.37 7.31 -5.48
C PRO A 138 1.67 7.44 -3.99
N GLU A 139 1.85 6.30 -3.33
CA GLU A 139 2.43 6.23 -2.00
C GLU A 139 3.40 5.05 -1.94
N SER A 140 4.57 5.24 -1.31
CA SER A 140 5.62 4.23 -1.24
C SER A 140 6.02 3.95 0.20
N PHE A 141 6.28 2.67 0.48
CA PHE A 141 6.73 2.16 1.77
C PHE A 141 8.03 1.40 1.58
N LEU A 142 9.09 1.80 2.28
CA LEU A 142 10.29 0.97 2.38
C LEU A 142 10.14 0.03 3.56
N VAL A 143 10.19 -1.26 3.30
CA VAL A 143 10.05 -2.33 4.28
C VAL A 143 11.39 -3.02 4.46
N ASP A 144 11.81 -3.18 5.70
CA ASP A 144 13.08 -3.81 6.06
C ASP A 144 13.04 -5.35 5.93
N PRO A 145 14.18 -6.05 6.07
CA PRO A 145 14.22 -7.51 6.03
C PRO A 145 13.38 -8.22 7.09
N GLN A 146 13.02 -7.55 8.20
CA GLN A 146 12.16 -8.06 9.26
C GLN A 146 10.68 -7.82 8.98
N GLY A 147 10.38 -6.99 7.96
CA GLY A 147 9.03 -6.61 7.55
C GLY A 147 8.47 -5.41 8.29
N GLU A 148 9.33 -4.64 8.96
CA GLU A 148 8.96 -3.36 9.55
C GLU A 148 9.06 -2.24 8.53
N VAL A 149 8.17 -1.26 8.62
CA VAL A 149 8.22 -0.07 7.75
C VAL A 149 9.33 0.85 8.22
N ALA A 150 10.35 1.02 7.39
CA ALA A 150 11.48 1.90 7.66
C ALA A 150 11.24 3.34 7.17
N LEU A 151 10.43 3.52 6.11
CA LEU A 151 10.13 4.81 5.52
C LEU A 151 8.77 4.79 4.84
N VAL A 152 8.05 5.92 4.91
CA VAL A 152 6.79 6.16 4.16
C VAL A 152 6.95 7.43 3.34
N ARG A 153 6.61 7.36 2.06
CA ARG A 153 6.60 8.52 1.15
C ARG A 153 5.22 8.69 0.54
N THR A 154 4.52 9.73 0.94
CA THR A 154 3.29 10.18 0.28
C THR A 154 3.64 11.07 -0.90
N GLY A 155 3.11 10.77 -2.08
CA GLY A 155 3.42 11.43 -3.34
C GLY A 155 4.61 10.81 -4.07
N PRO A 156 4.94 11.33 -5.26
CA PRO A 156 5.91 10.71 -6.16
C PRO A 156 7.33 10.70 -5.58
N VAL A 157 8.07 9.65 -5.92
CA VAL A 157 9.50 9.53 -5.66
C VAL A 157 10.28 10.06 -6.87
N THR A 158 11.44 10.66 -6.58
CA THR A 158 12.41 11.10 -7.61
C THR A 158 13.71 10.34 -7.45
N GLU A 159 14.57 10.32 -8.44
CA GLU A 159 15.92 9.74 -8.31
C GLU A 159 16.65 10.31 -7.10
N GLY A 160 16.69 11.64 -6.96
CA GLY A 160 17.34 12.27 -5.81
C GLY A 160 16.73 11.83 -4.47
N TYR A 161 15.41 11.65 -4.39
CA TYR A 161 14.78 11.15 -3.17
C TYR A 161 15.20 9.70 -2.87
N LEU A 162 15.25 8.84 -3.89
CA LEU A 162 15.66 7.45 -3.72
C LEU A 162 17.12 7.35 -3.26
N GLU A 163 18.01 8.15 -3.86
CA GLU A 163 19.43 8.20 -3.49
C GLU A 163 19.68 8.81 -2.10
N ASP A 164 18.96 9.86 -1.74
CA ASP A 164 19.23 10.59 -0.51
C ASP A 164 18.54 9.95 0.72
N GLU A 165 17.38 9.29 0.54
CA GLU A 165 16.56 8.80 1.65
C GLU A 165 16.46 7.26 1.71
N VAL A 166 16.49 6.57 0.57
CA VAL A 166 16.31 5.11 0.54
C VAL A 166 17.66 4.39 0.59
N VAL A 167 18.62 4.80 -0.27
CA VAL A 167 19.94 4.15 -0.35
C VAL A 167 20.65 4.08 0.99
N PRO A 168 20.72 5.15 1.83
CA PRO A 168 21.41 5.07 3.12
C PRO A 168 20.81 4.01 4.05
N LEU A 169 19.48 3.81 4.04
CA LEU A 169 18.82 2.82 4.89
C LEU A 169 19.16 1.38 4.48
N ILE A 170 19.25 1.11 3.17
CA ILE A 170 19.56 -0.24 2.68
C ILE A 170 21.03 -0.60 2.81
N GLU A 171 21.93 0.38 2.83
CA GLU A 171 23.37 0.18 2.97
C GLU A 171 23.85 0.04 4.43
N GLU A 172 23.11 0.60 5.40
CA GLU A 172 23.47 0.55 6.83
C GLU A 172 23.10 -0.79 7.52
N SER A 173 22.57 -1.78 6.81
CA SER A 173 21.92 -2.99 7.38
C SER A 173 22.80 -4.23 7.34
#